data_8aaee5cf7544591df8ef68d4032a730b
#
_entry.id   8aaee5cf7544591df8ef68d4032a730b
#
_cell.length_a   1.000
_cell.length_b   1.000
_cell.length_c   1.000
_cell.angle_alpha   90.00
_cell.angle_beta   90.00
_cell.angle_gamma   90.00
#
_symmetry.space_group_name_H-M   'P 1'
#
loop_
_entity.id
_entity.type
_entity.pdbx_description
1 polymer ?
#
loop_
_entity_poly.entity_id
_entity_poly.type
_entity_poly.pdbx_seq_one_letter_code
_entity_poly.pdbx_strand_id
1 'polypeptide(L)'
;MAAFDFAKVKDPTFFKENVLNAHASFRTYASREEYRTGSSSLALKLDGIWKFAYAKNYTSAIPGFEKTDYDCSGWDDIHVPAHIQMEGYDIPQYANVQYPWDGREDVKLGEIPQRFNPVASYVKYFELPESMQGKPIHIEFEGVESGMALWLNGSYVGYTEDSFSAHAFDLTPYLQPGVNKLAVQVFKWTSSSWCEDQDFFRFSGIFRSVWLYAIPTVHLEDVSVKTLFAGDD
;
A
#
# COMPACT_ATOMS: atom_id res chain seq x y z
N MET A 1 7.83 -13.05 15.70
CA MET A 1 7.28 -12.54 14.44
C MET A 1 8.42 -11.93 13.64
N ALA A 2 8.44 -12.08 12.31
CA ALA A 2 9.46 -11.47 11.46
C ALA A 2 9.41 -9.94 11.60
N ALA A 3 10.58 -9.30 11.66
CA ALA A 3 10.68 -7.85 11.60
C ALA A 3 10.94 -7.43 10.15
N PHE A 4 10.48 -6.25 9.75
CA PHE A 4 10.84 -5.68 8.46
C PHE A 4 12.36 -5.39 8.42
N ASP A 5 12.98 -5.77 7.33
CA ASP A 5 14.39 -5.46 7.05
C ASP A 5 14.46 -4.61 5.78
N PHE A 6 15.02 -3.40 5.88
CA PHE A 6 15.20 -2.50 4.74
C PHE A 6 16.08 -3.09 3.62
N ALA A 7 16.87 -4.12 3.91
CA ALA A 7 17.63 -4.83 2.88
C ALA A 7 16.69 -5.39 1.76
N LYS A 8 15.44 -5.73 2.09
CA LYS A 8 14.43 -6.20 1.15
C LYS A 8 14.13 -5.18 0.05
N VAL A 9 14.09 -3.88 0.38
CA VAL A 9 13.83 -2.79 -0.59
C VAL A 9 14.90 -2.69 -1.67
N LYS A 10 16.07 -3.23 -1.42
CA LYS A 10 17.24 -3.20 -2.32
C LYS A 10 17.43 -4.50 -3.10
N ASP A 11 16.73 -5.56 -2.71
CA ASP A 11 16.94 -6.90 -3.27
C ASP A 11 16.04 -7.12 -4.48
N PRO A 12 16.58 -7.15 -5.72
CA PRO A 12 15.76 -7.33 -6.93
C PRO A 12 15.14 -8.73 -7.03
N THR A 13 15.51 -9.65 -6.15
CA THR A 13 14.90 -10.99 -6.07
C THR A 13 13.76 -11.06 -5.07
N PHE A 14 13.54 -9.98 -4.30
CA PHE A 14 12.55 -9.88 -3.25
C PHE A 14 11.63 -8.67 -3.46
N PHE A 15 10.47 -8.89 -4.07
CA PHE A 15 9.53 -7.81 -4.43
C PHE A 15 8.18 -7.91 -3.72
N LYS A 16 7.92 -9.00 -2.99
CA LYS A 16 6.69 -9.15 -2.17
C LYS A 16 6.84 -10.15 -1.05
N GLU A 17 6.12 -9.91 0.05
CA GLU A 17 6.02 -10.81 1.20
C GLU A 17 4.61 -10.75 1.77
N ASN A 18 3.99 -11.93 1.99
CA ASN A 18 2.63 -12.09 2.53
C ASN A 18 1.52 -11.40 1.73
N VAL A 19 1.78 -11.04 0.47
CA VAL A 19 0.77 -10.51 -0.44
C VAL A 19 -0.13 -11.68 -0.89
N LEU A 20 -1.43 -11.47 -0.86
CA LEU A 20 -2.41 -12.43 -1.38
C LEU A 20 -2.27 -12.57 -2.90
N ASN A 21 -2.75 -13.67 -3.44
CA ASN A 21 -2.76 -13.85 -4.88
C ASN A 21 -3.60 -12.78 -5.57
N ALA A 22 -3.13 -12.29 -6.70
CA ALA A 22 -3.90 -11.40 -7.54
C ALA A 22 -5.18 -12.09 -8.02
N HIS A 23 -6.29 -11.37 -8.00
CA HIS A 23 -7.61 -11.84 -8.42
C HIS A 23 -8.35 -10.72 -9.15
N ALA A 24 -9.44 -11.07 -9.84
CA ALA A 24 -10.31 -10.09 -10.48
C ALA A 24 -10.92 -9.14 -9.43
N SER A 25 -10.99 -7.84 -9.76
CA SER A 25 -11.61 -6.86 -8.87
C SER A 25 -13.13 -7.05 -8.86
N PHE A 26 -13.69 -7.37 -7.71
CA PHE A 26 -15.12 -7.42 -7.47
C PHE A 26 -15.44 -7.06 -6.02
N ARG A 27 -16.69 -6.70 -5.76
CA ARG A 27 -17.16 -6.39 -4.42
C ARG A 27 -18.14 -7.44 -3.93
N THR A 28 -17.98 -7.80 -2.65
CA THR A 28 -18.92 -8.67 -1.94
C THR A 28 -19.98 -7.83 -1.26
N TYR A 29 -21.25 -8.26 -1.31
CA TYR A 29 -22.38 -7.63 -0.67
C TYR A 29 -23.08 -8.65 0.24
N ALA A 30 -23.54 -8.21 1.41
CA ALA A 30 -24.26 -9.07 2.34
C ALA A 30 -25.68 -9.37 1.87
N SER A 31 -26.24 -8.55 0.96
CA SER A 31 -27.61 -8.71 0.45
C SER A 31 -27.80 -8.14 -0.96
N ARG A 32 -28.90 -8.53 -1.60
CA ARG A 32 -29.31 -7.93 -2.88
C ARG A 32 -29.64 -6.44 -2.77
N GLU A 33 -30.07 -5.99 -1.61
CA GLU A 33 -30.37 -4.57 -1.38
C GLU A 33 -29.10 -3.76 -1.34
N GLU A 34 -28.06 -4.23 -0.65
CA GLU A 34 -26.73 -3.60 -0.66
C GLU A 34 -26.16 -3.53 -2.10
N TYR A 35 -26.30 -4.61 -2.88
CA TYR A 35 -25.90 -4.61 -4.28
C TYR A 35 -26.63 -3.53 -5.10
N ARG A 36 -27.95 -3.36 -4.91
CA ARG A 36 -28.75 -2.35 -5.63
C ARG A 36 -28.37 -0.92 -5.24
N THR A 37 -28.04 -0.68 -3.99
CA THR A 37 -27.62 0.64 -3.48
C THR A 37 -26.15 0.93 -3.76
N GLY A 38 -25.35 -0.09 -4.11
CA GLY A 38 -23.91 0.02 -4.31
C GLY A 38 -23.10 0.20 -3.00
N SER A 39 -23.75 0.03 -1.83
CA SER A 39 -23.11 0.17 -0.52
C SER A 39 -23.00 -1.18 0.16
N SER A 40 -21.79 -1.63 0.44
CA SER A 40 -21.53 -2.91 1.09
C SER A 40 -21.21 -2.73 2.58
N SER A 41 -21.92 -3.45 3.45
CA SER A 41 -21.59 -3.56 4.87
C SER A 41 -20.36 -4.44 5.14
N LEU A 42 -19.86 -5.12 4.12
CA LEU A 42 -18.64 -5.96 4.17
C LEU A 42 -17.39 -5.24 3.67
N ALA A 43 -17.49 -3.95 3.37
CA ALA A 43 -16.37 -3.13 2.93
C ALA A 43 -16.28 -1.84 3.74
N LEU A 44 -15.07 -1.45 4.12
CA LEU A 44 -14.76 -0.19 4.79
C LEU A 44 -13.65 0.54 4.06
N LYS A 45 -13.95 1.75 3.59
CA LYS A 45 -12.96 2.61 2.95
C LYS A 45 -12.13 3.35 3.99
N LEU A 46 -10.82 3.28 3.90
CA LEU A 46 -9.89 3.96 4.82
C LEU A 46 -9.38 5.30 4.29
N ASP A 47 -9.87 5.75 3.14
CA ASP A 47 -9.53 7.05 2.57
C ASP A 47 -9.79 8.21 3.57
N GLY A 48 -9.23 9.38 3.26
CA GLY A 48 -9.36 10.59 4.06
C GLY A 48 -8.05 10.97 4.75
N ILE A 49 -8.11 11.50 5.97
CA ILE A 49 -6.93 12.02 6.66
C ILE A 49 -6.19 10.91 7.39
N TRP A 50 -4.88 10.86 7.18
CA TRP A 50 -3.93 9.99 7.87
C TRP A 50 -2.86 10.81 8.56
N LYS A 51 -2.27 10.34 9.64
CA LYS A 51 -1.05 10.91 10.22
C LYS A 51 0.14 10.59 9.33
N PHE A 52 1.05 11.57 9.18
CA PHE A 52 2.11 11.52 8.18
C PHE A 52 3.43 12.08 8.70
N ALA A 53 4.52 11.41 8.35
CA ALA A 53 5.88 11.91 8.56
C ALA A 53 6.75 11.65 7.33
N TYR A 54 7.37 12.72 6.83
CA TYR A 54 8.28 12.68 5.70
C TYR A 54 9.73 12.53 6.15
N ALA A 55 10.50 11.73 5.43
CA ALA A 55 11.94 11.65 5.58
C ALA A 55 12.62 11.63 4.20
N LYS A 56 13.79 12.27 4.08
CA LYS A 56 14.55 12.32 2.81
C LYS A 56 15.18 10.97 2.43
N ASN A 57 15.33 10.07 3.40
CA ASN A 57 15.83 8.71 3.22
C ASN A 57 15.48 7.85 4.44
N TYR A 58 15.71 6.53 4.32
CA TYR A 58 15.38 5.57 5.37
C TYR A 58 16.12 5.83 6.69
N THR A 59 17.39 6.25 6.65
CA THR A 59 18.18 6.49 7.86
C THR A 59 17.72 7.70 8.67
N SER A 60 16.98 8.62 8.05
CA SER A 60 16.35 9.77 8.71
C SER A 60 14.86 9.56 9.02
N ALA A 61 14.29 8.43 8.63
CA ALA A 61 12.91 8.09 8.97
C ALA A 61 12.77 7.78 10.46
N ILE A 62 11.59 8.02 11.01
CA ILE A 62 11.30 7.79 12.43
C ILE A 62 11.23 6.28 12.69
N PRO A 63 12.12 5.72 13.53
CA PRO A 63 12.05 4.29 13.83
C PRO A 63 10.98 3.99 14.87
N GLY A 64 10.41 2.78 14.80
CA GLY A 64 9.47 2.29 15.83
C GLY A 64 8.10 2.96 15.81
N PHE A 65 7.78 3.72 14.79
CA PHE A 65 6.49 4.43 14.66
C PHE A 65 5.30 3.45 14.53
N GLU A 66 5.56 2.25 14.09
CA GLU A 66 4.58 1.18 13.94
C GLU A 66 4.07 0.64 15.30
N LYS A 67 4.83 0.83 16.37
CA LYS A 67 4.47 0.33 17.72
C LYS A 67 3.16 0.95 18.21
N THR A 68 2.42 0.17 18.96
CA THR A 68 1.10 0.60 19.47
C THR A 68 1.18 1.77 20.43
N ASP A 69 2.26 1.86 21.21
CA ASP A 69 2.53 2.90 22.20
C ASP A 69 3.20 4.17 21.63
N TYR A 70 3.58 4.14 20.33
CA TYR A 70 4.17 5.33 19.70
C TYR A 70 3.09 6.39 19.46
N ASP A 71 3.30 7.59 20.03
CA ASP A 71 2.41 8.74 19.83
C ASP A 71 2.77 9.50 18.54
N CYS A 72 1.87 9.48 17.57
CA CYS A 72 1.97 10.23 16.32
C CYS A 72 1.04 11.47 16.29
N SER A 73 0.50 11.91 17.42
CA SER A 73 -0.43 13.06 17.49
C SER A 73 0.19 14.35 16.95
N GLY A 74 1.49 14.53 17.13
CA GLY A 74 2.25 15.68 16.63
C GLY A 74 2.70 15.57 15.17
N TRP A 75 2.34 14.50 14.45
CA TRP A 75 2.64 14.36 13.04
C TRP A 75 1.72 15.22 12.17
N ASP A 76 2.14 15.50 10.96
CA ASP A 76 1.29 16.17 9.98
C ASP A 76 0.07 15.32 9.62
N ASP A 77 -0.92 15.96 9.04
CA ASP A 77 -2.09 15.31 8.45
C ASP A 77 -1.94 15.32 6.91
N ILE A 78 -2.17 14.18 6.26
CA ILE A 78 -2.12 14.05 4.81
C ILE A 78 -3.40 13.40 4.28
N HIS A 79 -3.83 13.78 3.08
CA HIS A 79 -4.92 13.09 2.41
C HIS A 79 -4.45 11.75 1.80
N VAL A 80 -5.29 10.75 1.92
CA VAL A 80 -5.18 9.47 1.21
C VAL A 80 -6.52 9.24 0.50
N PRO A 81 -6.52 8.99 -0.82
CA PRO A 81 -5.37 8.85 -1.70
C PRO A 81 -4.75 10.18 -2.14
N ALA A 82 -3.42 10.23 -2.20
CA ALA A 82 -2.69 11.33 -2.83
C ALA A 82 -1.22 10.94 -3.12
N HIS A 83 -0.62 11.59 -4.12
CA HIS A 83 0.83 11.64 -4.24
C HIS A 83 1.37 12.67 -3.23
N ILE A 84 2.39 12.33 -2.45
CA ILE A 84 2.94 13.22 -1.43
C ILE A 84 3.45 14.55 -2.01
N GLN A 85 3.90 14.53 -3.27
CA GLN A 85 4.36 15.73 -3.98
C GLN A 85 3.24 16.74 -4.23
N MET A 86 2.00 16.29 -4.33
CA MET A 86 0.81 17.15 -4.48
C MET A 86 0.33 17.69 -3.12
N GLU A 87 0.76 17.09 -2.02
CA GLU A 87 0.46 17.52 -0.65
C GLU A 87 1.58 18.41 -0.06
N GLY A 88 2.58 18.78 -0.88
CA GLY A 88 3.65 19.72 -0.49
C GLY A 88 4.92 19.07 0.05
N TYR A 89 5.05 17.75 -0.04
CA TYR A 89 6.25 17.02 0.34
C TYR A 89 7.02 16.55 -0.89
N ASP A 90 8.38 16.56 -0.82
CA ASP A 90 9.21 16.22 -1.96
C ASP A 90 8.91 17.13 -3.19
N ILE A 91 9.42 16.79 -4.35
CA ILE A 91 9.19 17.50 -5.61
C ILE A 91 8.77 16.53 -6.71
N PRO A 92 7.85 16.93 -7.62
CA PRO A 92 7.61 16.19 -8.84
C PRO A 92 8.90 16.07 -9.66
N GLN A 93 9.17 14.88 -10.17
CA GLN A 93 10.35 14.61 -10.96
C GLN A 93 9.94 13.91 -12.26
N TYR A 94 10.34 14.47 -13.38
CA TYR A 94 10.17 13.86 -14.69
C TYR A 94 11.48 13.21 -15.13
N ALA A 95 11.39 11.99 -15.63
CA ALA A 95 12.48 11.29 -16.27
C ALA A 95 11.99 10.66 -17.58
N ASN A 96 12.81 10.73 -18.62
CA ASN A 96 12.53 10.19 -19.95
C ASN A 96 13.51 9.04 -20.27
N VAL A 97 14.74 9.39 -20.68
CA VAL A 97 15.74 8.41 -21.17
C VAL A 97 16.81 8.06 -20.14
N GLN A 98 16.72 8.59 -18.96
CA GLN A 98 17.68 8.38 -17.87
C GLN A 98 16.95 8.01 -16.58
N TYR A 99 17.65 7.30 -15.69
CA TYR A 99 17.09 7.00 -14.37
C TYR A 99 16.94 8.28 -13.53
N PRO A 100 15.94 8.33 -12.62
CA PRO A 100 15.66 9.55 -11.85
C PRO A 100 16.81 10.01 -10.94
N TRP A 101 17.76 9.15 -10.64
CA TRP A 101 18.95 9.46 -9.83
C TRP A 101 20.18 9.83 -10.64
N ASP A 102 20.17 9.70 -11.97
CA ASP A 102 21.29 10.03 -12.82
C ASP A 102 21.71 11.50 -12.67
N GLY A 103 23.01 11.74 -12.51
CA GLY A 103 23.57 13.05 -12.25
C GLY A 103 23.33 13.61 -10.84
N ARG A 104 22.62 12.88 -9.96
CA ARG A 104 22.36 13.25 -8.56
C ARG A 104 23.08 12.35 -7.57
N GLU A 105 23.07 11.06 -7.81
CA GLU A 105 23.73 10.04 -7.01
C GLU A 105 24.27 8.96 -7.96
N ASP A 106 25.53 8.54 -7.73
CA ASP A 106 26.12 7.42 -8.48
C ASP A 106 25.58 6.11 -7.90
N VAL A 107 24.55 5.56 -8.55
CA VAL A 107 23.86 4.35 -8.18
C VAL A 107 24.29 3.23 -9.12
N LYS A 108 24.89 2.19 -8.60
CA LYS A 108 25.30 1.02 -9.39
C LYS A 108 24.09 0.18 -9.76
N LEU A 109 24.20 -0.52 -10.88
CA LEU A 109 23.16 -1.43 -11.34
C LEU A 109 22.75 -2.41 -10.22
N GLY A 110 21.45 -2.47 -9.93
CA GLY A 110 20.89 -3.31 -8.87
C GLY A 110 20.94 -2.70 -7.46
N GLU A 111 21.48 -1.49 -7.30
CA GLU A 111 21.39 -0.72 -6.06
C GLU A 111 20.26 0.32 -6.15
N ILE A 112 19.91 0.93 -5.03
CA ILE A 112 18.97 2.06 -4.96
C ILE A 112 19.63 3.28 -4.36
N PRO A 113 19.14 4.50 -4.63
CA PRO A 113 19.66 5.72 -4.01
C PRO A 113 19.67 5.64 -2.48
N GLN A 114 20.72 6.15 -1.84
CA GLN A 114 20.89 6.11 -0.39
C GLN A 114 20.75 7.50 0.25
N ARG A 115 21.24 8.55 -0.44
CA ARG A 115 21.24 9.92 0.09
C ARG A 115 19.88 10.57 -0.03
N PHE A 116 19.21 10.36 -1.17
CA PHE A 116 17.89 10.90 -1.44
C PHE A 116 16.99 9.79 -1.99
N ASN A 117 16.34 9.10 -1.06
CA ASN A 117 15.30 8.12 -1.33
C ASN A 117 14.15 8.40 -0.36
N PRO A 118 13.24 9.30 -0.72
CA PRO A 118 12.14 9.71 0.14
C PRO A 118 11.38 8.53 0.73
N VAL A 119 11.11 8.66 2.03
CA VAL A 119 10.31 7.70 2.80
C VAL A 119 9.14 8.43 3.42
N ALA A 120 7.94 7.93 3.15
CA ALA A 120 6.68 8.44 3.65
C ALA A 120 6.12 7.44 4.68
N SER A 121 6.03 7.87 5.95
CA SER A 121 5.46 7.06 7.03
C SER A 121 4.03 7.53 7.31
N TYR A 122 3.08 6.61 7.28
CA TYR A 122 1.66 6.87 7.46
C TYR A 122 1.11 6.09 8.65
N VAL A 123 0.17 6.70 9.38
CA VAL A 123 -0.60 6.00 10.43
C VAL A 123 -2.08 6.31 10.28
N LYS A 124 -2.91 5.26 10.32
CA LYS A 124 -4.37 5.34 10.37
C LYS A 124 -4.90 4.55 11.56
N TYR A 125 -5.79 5.17 12.31
CA TYR A 125 -6.56 4.46 13.32
C TYR A 125 -7.94 4.15 12.77
N PHE A 126 -8.42 2.92 13.00
CA PHE A 126 -9.75 2.50 12.59
C PHE A 126 -10.35 1.48 13.55
N GLU A 127 -11.66 1.40 13.55
CA GLU A 127 -12.42 0.32 14.19
C GLU A 127 -13.21 -0.43 13.15
N LEU A 128 -13.33 -1.74 13.31
CA LEU A 128 -14.16 -2.55 12.40
C LEU A 128 -15.64 -2.34 12.73
N PRO A 129 -16.49 -2.06 11.72
CA PRO A 129 -17.93 -2.10 11.87
C PRO A 129 -18.40 -3.46 12.42
N GLU A 130 -19.51 -3.48 13.16
CA GLU A 130 -20.09 -4.71 13.73
C GLU A 130 -20.33 -5.78 12.66
N SER A 131 -20.78 -5.37 11.47
CA SER A 131 -21.01 -6.26 10.31
C SER A 131 -19.76 -7.00 9.82
N MET A 132 -18.56 -6.50 10.12
CA MET A 132 -17.29 -7.07 9.71
C MET A 132 -16.61 -7.86 10.83
N GLN A 133 -17.04 -7.70 12.09
CA GLN A 133 -16.42 -8.37 13.22
C GLN A 133 -16.55 -9.91 13.14
N GLY A 134 -15.50 -10.61 13.58
CA GLY A 134 -15.45 -12.07 13.59
C GLY A 134 -15.32 -12.73 12.20
N LYS A 135 -15.13 -11.95 11.16
CA LYS A 135 -14.86 -12.45 9.80
C LYS A 135 -13.38 -12.28 9.45
N PRO A 136 -12.83 -13.07 8.52
CA PRO A 136 -11.56 -12.76 7.90
C PRO A 136 -11.57 -11.36 7.26
N ILE A 137 -10.52 -10.59 7.49
CA ILE A 137 -10.41 -9.21 7.00
C ILE A 137 -9.16 -9.09 6.14
N HIS A 138 -9.37 -8.71 4.88
CA HIS A 138 -8.30 -8.36 3.96
C HIS A 138 -8.22 -6.85 3.82
N ILE A 139 -6.99 -6.31 3.71
CA ILE A 139 -6.75 -4.93 3.30
C ILE A 139 -6.27 -4.93 1.85
N GLU A 140 -6.78 -4.02 1.05
CA GLU A 140 -6.34 -3.81 -0.33
C GLU A 140 -5.89 -2.36 -0.51
N PHE A 141 -4.69 -2.21 -1.05
CA PHE A 141 -4.15 -0.95 -1.56
C PHE A 141 -4.26 -0.99 -3.07
N GLU A 142 -5.09 -0.14 -3.66
CA GLU A 142 -5.32 -0.10 -5.12
C GLU A 142 -4.12 0.47 -5.89
N GLY A 143 -3.21 1.18 -5.23
CA GLY A 143 -1.96 1.68 -5.79
C GLY A 143 -1.11 2.45 -4.79
N VAL A 144 0.17 2.07 -4.70
CA VAL A 144 1.18 2.70 -3.85
C VAL A 144 2.49 2.79 -4.62
N GLU A 145 3.03 3.97 -4.77
CA GLU A 145 4.27 4.20 -5.54
C GLU A 145 5.44 4.50 -4.59
N SER A 146 6.57 3.75 -4.63
CA SER A 146 6.82 2.55 -5.45
C SER A 146 6.67 1.26 -4.66
N GLY A 147 7.16 1.20 -3.44
CA GLY A 147 7.06 0.04 -2.58
C GLY A 147 6.60 0.40 -1.17
N MET A 148 6.01 -0.55 -0.47
CA MET A 148 5.52 -0.33 0.88
C MET A 148 5.77 -1.51 1.82
N ALA A 149 6.03 -1.18 3.09
CA ALA A 149 5.97 -2.10 4.22
C ALA A 149 4.75 -1.78 5.09
N LEU A 150 4.11 -2.81 5.63
CA LEU A 150 2.83 -2.73 6.32
C LEU A 150 2.90 -3.35 7.71
N TRP A 151 2.33 -2.69 8.70
CA TRP A 151 2.16 -3.19 10.09
C TRP A 151 0.73 -2.96 10.57
N LEU A 152 0.24 -3.88 11.37
CA LEU A 152 -0.99 -3.70 12.13
C LEU A 152 -0.72 -3.98 13.61
N ASN A 153 -1.10 -3.03 14.47
CA ASN A 153 -0.94 -3.14 15.93
C ASN A 153 0.50 -3.50 16.36
N GLY A 154 1.49 -2.91 15.68
CA GLY A 154 2.92 -3.14 15.93
C GLY A 154 3.49 -4.43 15.34
N SER A 155 2.65 -5.28 14.75
CA SER A 155 3.08 -6.51 14.09
C SER A 155 3.32 -6.29 12.62
N TYR A 156 4.47 -6.73 12.11
CA TYR A 156 4.77 -6.69 10.68
C TYR A 156 3.84 -7.62 9.91
N VAL A 157 3.17 -7.09 8.89
CA VAL A 157 2.22 -7.82 8.04
C VAL A 157 2.88 -8.29 6.75
N GLY A 158 3.52 -7.37 6.02
CA GLY A 158 4.12 -7.72 4.74
C GLY A 158 4.75 -6.55 4.01
N TYR A 159 5.25 -6.85 2.80
CA TYR A 159 5.93 -5.93 1.90
C TYR A 159 5.48 -6.16 0.45
N THR A 160 5.46 -5.09 -0.36
CA THR A 160 5.25 -5.20 -1.80
C THR A 160 5.90 -4.04 -2.54
N GLU A 161 6.29 -4.32 -3.78
CA GLU A 161 6.65 -3.36 -4.84
C GLU A 161 5.63 -3.50 -5.97
N ASP A 162 5.72 -2.74 -7.04
CA ASP A 162 4.78 -2.58 -8.16
C ASP A 162 3.74 -1.49 -7.88
N SER A 163 4.01 -0.32 -8.47
CA SER A 163 3.27 0.91 -8.20
C SER A 163 1.81 0.88 -8.63
N PHE A 164 1.48 0.16 -9.71
CA PHE A 164 0.22 0.34 -10.42
C PHE A 164 -0.77 -0.83 -10.26
N SER A 165 -0.31 -1.93 -9.66
CA SER A 165 -1.16 -3.08 -9.34
C SER A 165 -1.77 -2.93 -7.95
N ALA A 166 -2.97 -3.49 -7.76
CA ALA A 166 -3.56 -3.62 -6.43
C ALA A 166 -2.90 -4.75 -5.64
N HIS A 167 -2.66 -4.50 -4.36
CA HIS A 167 -2.07 -5.48 -3.45
C HIS A 167 -2.93 -5.67 -2.21
N ALA A 168 -3.23 -6.93 -1.90
CA ALA A 168 -4.03 -7.29 -0.74
C ALA A 168 -3.23 -8.12 0.27
N PHE A 169 -3.57 -7.94 1.56
CA PHE A 169 -2.97 -8.67 2.69
C PHE A 169 -4.05 -9.16 3.64
N ASP A 170 -3.84 -10.34 4.24
CA ASP A 170 -4.70 -10.84 5.32
C ASP A 170 -4.35 -10.15 6.65
N LEU A 171 -5.26 -9.34 7.16
CA LEU A 171 -5.11 -8.69 8.46
C LEU A 171 -5.67 -9.49 9.63
N THR A 172 -6.42 -10.56 9.37
CA THR A 172 -7.15 -11.32 10.37
C THR A 172 -6.30 -11.69 11.59
N PRO A 173 -5.03 -12.19 11.43
CA PRO A 173 -4.22 -12.60 12.57
C PRO A 173 -3.71 -11.45 13.46
N TYR A 174 -3.81 -10.21 12.99
CA TYR A 174 -3.22 -9.03 13.63
C TYR A 174 -4.26 -8.09 14.24
N LEU A 175 -5.55 -8.33 13.98
CA LEU A 175 -6.65 -7.49 14.49
C LEU A 175 -6.84 -7.65 15.99
N GLN A 176 -7.27 -6.56 16.62
CA GLN A 176 -7.70 -6.54 18.02
C GLN A 176 -9.09 -5.90 18.14
N PRO A 177 -9.83 -6.17 19.22
CA PRO A 177 -11.08 -5.48 19.51
C PRO A 177 -10.87 -3.98 19.70
N GLY A 178 -11.82 -3.16 19.22
CA GLY A 178 -11.77 -1.69 19.30
C GLY A 178 -10.84 -1.09 18.27
N VAL A 179 -10.06 -0.09 18.69
CA VAL A 179 -9.19 0.70 17.80
C VAL A 179 -7.98 -0.10 17.36
N ASN A 180 -7.76 -0.17 16.07
CA ASN A 180 -6.58 -0.76 15.45
C ASN A 180 -5.68 0.34 14.86
N LYS A 181 -4.36 0.19 15.03
CA LYS A 181 -3.34 1.08 14.47
C LYS A 181 -2.72 0.45 13.24
N LEU A 182 -3.05 0.98 12.07
CA LEU A 182 -2.42 0.65 10.80
C LEU A 182 -1.24 1.58 10.57
N ALA A 183 -0.06 1.02 10.31
CA ALA A 183 1.14 1.77 9.98
C ALA A 183 1.67 1.31 8.62
N VAL A 184 2.02 2.26 7.76
CA VAL A 184 2.54 2.02 6.41
C VAL A 184 3.77 2.87 6.20
N GLN A 185 4.83 2.27 5.64
CA GLN A 185 6.01 3.00 5.21
C GLN A 185 6.21 2.81 3.72
N VAL A 186 6.18 3.92 2.97
CA VAL A 186 6.31 3.94 1.51
C VAL A 186 7.68 4.44 1.13
N PHE A 187 8.32 3.75 0.19
CA PHE A 187 9.67 4.03 -0.33
C PHE A 187 9.54 4.51 -1.76
N LYS A 188 10.12 5.69 -2.07
CA LYS A 188 10.08 6.24 -3.42
C LYS A 188 10.89 5.42 -4.42
N TRP A 189 12.08 4.97 -4.01
CA TRP A 189 12.96 4.15 -4.84
C TRP A 189 13.18 2.80 -4.20
N THR A 190 12.89 1.78 -4.96
CA THR A 190 13.04 0.37 -4.59
C THR A 190 13.76 -0.36 -5.72
N SER A 191 13.99 -1.66 -5.56
CA SER A 191 14.57 -2.47 -6.63
C SER A 191 13.70 -2.47 -7.90
N SER A 192 12.37 -2.39 -7.78
CA SER A 192 11.44 -2.32 -8.92
C SER A 192 11.58 -1.02 -9.72
N SER A 193 12.12 0.05 -9.12
CA SER A 193 12.31 1.33 -9.81
C SER A 193 13.25 1.22 -11.02
N TRP A 194 14.09 0.18 -11.09
CA TRP A 194 14.87 -0.15 -12.28
C TRP A 194 14.01 -0.70 -13.43
N CYS A 195 12.88 -1.34 -13.10
CA CYS A 195 11.95 -1.93 -14.07
C CYS A 195 10.83 -0.97 -14.46
N GLU A 196 10.50 -0.03 -13.57
CA GLU A 196 9.46 0.99 -13.79
C GLU A 196 10.03 2.25 -14.46
N ASP A 197 11.04 2.10 -15.30
CA ASP A 197 11.70 3.20 -16.00
C ASP A 197 10.97 3.55 -17.30
N GLN A 198 9.89 4.34 -17.16
CA GLN A 198 9.11 4.88 -18.27
C GLN A 198 9.25 6.39 -18.38
N ASP A 199 8.89 6.91 -19.55
CA ASP A 199 8.80 8.34 -19.86
C ASP A 199 7.59 8.96 -19.15
N PHE A 200 7.72 9.25 -17.86
CA PHE A 200 6.66 9.89 -17.07
C PHE A 200 7.16 10.51 -15.76
N PHE A 201 6.26 11.17 -15.03
CA PHE A 201 6.58 11.73 -13.72
C PHE A 201 6.78 10.65 -12.67
N ARG A 202 7.76 10.87 -11.80
CA ARG A 202 8.05 10.04 -10.64
C ARG A 202 7.45 10.69 -9.40
N PHE A 203 6.39 10.10 -8.94
CA PHE A 203 5.73 10.47 -7.70
C PHE A 203 6.03 9.44 -6.59
N SER A 204 5.32 9.53 -5.48
CA SER A 204 5.30 8.51 -4.44
C SER A 204 4.12 8.73 -3.50
N GLY A 205 3.78 7.71 -2.73
CA GLY A 205 2.70 7.75 -1.76
C GLY A 205 1.57 6.76 -2.05
N ILE A 206 0.55 6.76 -1.19
CA ILE A 206 -0.66 5.98 -1.36
C ILE A 206 -1.61 6.77 -2.26
N PHE A 207 -1.53 6.56 -3.58
CA PHE A 207 -2.20 7.42 -4.56
C PHE A 207 -3.55 6.90 -5.07
N ARG A 208 -3.94 5.69 -4.66
CA ARG A 208 -5.29 5.14 -4.87
C ARG A 208 -5.90 4.73 -3.54
N SER A 209 -7.19 4.39 -3.58
CA SER A 209 -7.96 4.06 -2.38
C SER A 209 -7.41 2.86 -1.61
N VAL A 210 -7.68 2.87 -0.30
CA VAL A 210 -7.38 1.77 0.62
C VAL A 210 -8.69 1.24 1.16
N TRP A 211 -8.88 -0.08 1.06
CA TRP A 211 -10.10 -0.75 1.47
C TRP A 211 -9.82 -1.88 2.46
N LEU A 212 -10.74 -2.06 3.41
CA LEU A 212 -10.88 -3.29 4.15
C LEU A 212 -12.09 -4.06 3.61
N TYR A 213 -11.93 -5.37 3.45
CA TYR A 213 -12.99 -6.28 3.03
C TYR A 213 -13.16 -7.38 4.06
N ALA A 214 -14.41 -7.58 4.51
CA ALA A 214 -14.78 -8.77 5.26
C ALA A 214 -15.08 -9.90 4.27
N ILE A 215 -14.35 -10.99 4.39
CA ILE A 215 -14.43 -12.11 3.45
C ILE A 215 -15.41 -13.17 4.03
N PRO A 216 -16.52 -13.50 3.35
CA PRO A 216 -17.39 -14.59 3.75
C PRO A 216 -16.65 -15.93 3.76
N THR A 217 -16.99 -16.84 4.68
CA THR A 217 -16.37 -18.17 4.77
C THR A 217 -16.46 -18.96 3.46
N VAL A 218 -17.56 -18.79 2.73
CA VAL A 218 -17.75 -19.32 1.36
C VAL A 218 -17.88 -18.15 0.41
N HIS A 219 -16.95 -18.01 -0.49
CA HIS A 219 -16.88 -16.90 -1.43
C HIS A 219 -16.23 -17.33 -2.75
N LEU A 220 -16.35 -16.49 -3.77
CA LEU A 220 -15.56 -16.63 -4.99
C LEU A 220 -14.18 -16.01 -4.74
N GLU A 221 -13.13 -16.76 -4.96
CA GLU A 221 -11.75 -16.27 -4.84
C GLU A 221 -11.34 -15.48 -6.08
N ASP A 222 -11.74 -15.96 -7.27
CA ASP A 222 -11.41 -15.33 -8.53
C ASP A 222 -12.49 -15.60 -9.58
N VAL A 223 -12.56 -14.73 -10.61
CA VAL A 223 -13.47 -14.85 -11.75
C VAL A 223 -12.72 -14.57 -13.04
N SER A 224 -12.64 -15.55 -13.91
CA SER A 224 -12.09 -15.40 -15.26
C SER A 224 -13.21 -15.41 -16.30
N VAL A 225 -13.40 -14.31 -17.00
CA VAL A 225 -14.40 -14.18 -18.07
C VAL A 225 -13.70 -14.28 -19.44
N LYS A 226 -14.15 -15.24 -20.28
CA LYS A 226 -13.68 -15.39 -21.66
C LYS A 226 -14.83 -15.15 -22.62
N THR A 227 -14.68 -14.15 -23.46
CA THR A 227 -15.63 -13.89 -24.55
C THR A 227 -15.15 -14.60 -25.81
N LEU A 228 -15.96 -15.49 -26.33
CA LEU A 228 -15.72 -16.22 -27.57
C LEU A 228 -16.73 -15.76 -28.62
N PHE A 229 -16.24 -15.51 -29.82
CA PHE A 229 -17.09 -15.28 -30.99
C PHE A 229 -17.36 -16.62 -31.66
N ALA A 230 -18.62 -16.91 -31.91
CA ALA A 230 -19.05 -18.08 -32.68
C ALA A 230 -19.49 -17.62 -34.08
N GLY A 231 -18.70 -17.92 -35.12
CA GLY A 231 -18.98 -17.55 -36.49
C GLY A 231 -17.87 -16.71 -37.12
N ASP A 232 -17.95 -16.47 -38.40
CA ASP A 232 -17.00 -15.72 -39.24
C ASP A 232 -17.40 -14.23 -39.36
N ASP A 233 -17.90 -13.60 -38.32
CA ASP A 233 -18.27 -12.17 -38.32
C ASP A 233 -17.12 -11.29 -37.79
#